data_76a1c447ad1a924bca9fdb371edd101a
#
_entry.id   76a1c447ad1a924bca9fdb371edd101a
#
_cell.length_a   1.000
_cell.length_b   1.000
_cell.length_c   1.000
_cell.angle_alpha   90.00
_cell.angle_beta   90.00
_cell.angle_gamma   90.00
#
_symmetry.space_group_name_H-M   'P 1'
#
loop_
_entity.id
_entity.type
_entity.pdbx_description
1 polymer ?
#
loop_
_entity_poly.entity_id
_entity_poly.type
_entity_poly.pdbx_seq_one_letter_code
_entity_poly.pdbx_strand_id
1 'polypeptide(L)'
;MRYIPLILVMLAIPLGAYLSTFHSFAGGFLLGFAILGSVIGIYDLRQNRRAVLKNYPLIARLRFVFEHIRPEIRQYFLESDHEEVPFSREQRALVYRRAKNIEGLRPFGTLKNVQQVGHEWINHSMAPSHIEDHNFRITIGATTCSQPYNSSLLNISGMSFGALSATAIESLNRGAHHGNFAHTTGEGSISKYHEIHSGDLIWQVGSGYFGCRDDSGNFNEKKFAEVASKTSVRMIEIKLSQGAKPGHGGILPASKVTPIIAKTRGVPMGVECVSPSSHNAFSTPLELMAFIVKLRELSGGKPVGIKLCVGHPWEFFAIAKAMKETDTWPDFITVDGSEGGTGAAPVEFADHIGAPLREGLMLVHNTLMGLGLRDKVRIIASGKIISAFDIARVLALGADACNMARGFMFAIGCIQAQTCHTGRCPTGVTSQDPMRYKALDVNDKYMRVSQFHANTMEALKHTTEACGLTHPKQFTAHHLMIRINSREVRSAASQYEWVGTNEILDASIEHPTFAKFWGMARTDSFAANVTSNV
;
A
#
# COMPACT_ATOMS: atom_id res chain seq x y z
N MET A 1 -39.35 -33.03 -3.20
CA MET A 1 -38.19 -32.95 -2.28
C MET A 1 -37.86 -31.54 -1.79
N ARG A 2 -37.94 -30.46 -2.59
CA ARG A 2 -37.47 -29.09 -2.22
C ARG A 2 -38.21 -28.44 -1.03
N TYR A 3 -39.50 -28.82 -0.76
CA TYR A 3 -40.29 -28.26 0.34
C TYR A 3 -40.38 -29.15 1.58
N ILE A 4 -39.74 -30.34 1.54
CA ILE A 4 -39.76 -31.31 2.65
C ILE A 4 -39.34 -30.67 3.98
N PRO A 5 -38.23 -29.89 4.06
CA PRO A 5 -37.82 -29.28 5.32
C PRO A 5 -38.85 -28.35 5.93
N LEU A 6 -39.52 -27.56 5.09
CA LEU A 6 -40.62 -26.66 5.55
C LEU A 6 -41.83 -27.47 6.02
N ILE A 7 -42.23 -28.49 5.26
CA ILE A 7 -43.36 -29.37 5.63
C ILE A 7 -43.08 -30.07 6.96
N LEU A 8 -41.86 -30.60 7.16
CA LEU A 8 -41.48 -31.25 8.43
C LEU A 8 -41.54 -30.28 9.62
N VAL A 9 -41.05 -29.04 9.43
CA VAL A 9 -41.10 -28.01 10.46
C VAL A 9 -42.56 -27.63 10.78
N MET A 10 -43.43 -27.51 9.77
CA MET A 10 -44.85 -27.23 9.99
C MET A 10 -45.58 -28.39 10.71
N LEU A 11 -45.27 -29.64 10.37
CA LEU A 11 -45.80 -30.82 11.05
C LEU A 11 -45.28 -30.97 12.49
N ALA A 12 -44.11 -30.37 12.81
CA ALA A 12 -43.60 -30.35 14.20
C ALA A 12 -44.40 -29.39 15.11
N ILE A 13 -45.23 -28.50 14.61
CA ILE A 13 -46.06 -27.60 15.45
C ILE A 13 -47.07 -28.41 16.30
N PRO A 14 -47.95 -29.25 15.72
CA PRO A 14 -48.91 -30.02 16.52
C PRO A 14 -48.20 -31.03 17.45
N LEU A 15 -47.08 -31.60 17.01
CA LEU A 15 -46.28 -32.49 17.84
C LEU A 15 -45.67 -31.75 19.04
N GLY A 16 -45.09 -30.57 18.85
CA GLY A 16 -44.55 -29.72 19.91
C GLY A 16 -45.62 -29.27 20.90
N ALA A 17 -46.83 -28.89 20.38
CA ALA A 17 -47.95 -28.54 21.20
C ALA A 17 -48.40 -29.73 22.08
N TYR A 18 -48.49 -30.93 21.51
CA TYR A 18 -48.84 -32.15 22.25
C TYR A 18 -47.77 -32.49 23.32
N LEU A 19 -46.51 -32.47 22.95
CA LEU A 19 -45.41 -32.77 23.90
C LEU A 19 -45.31 -31.74 25.02
N SER A 20 -45.70 -30.49 24.78
CA SER A 20 -45.65 -29.44 25.83
C SER A 20 -46.63 -29.71 26.96
N THR A 21 -47.64 -30.56 26.78
CA THR A 21 -48.58 -30.97 27.83
C THR A 21 -47.99 -31.99 28.79
N PHE A 22 -46.99 -32.79 28.35
CA PHE A 22 -46.38 -33.84 29.13
C PHE A 22 -44.93 -33.52 29.54
N HIS A 23 -44.19 -32.82 28.68
CA HIS A 23 -42.80 -32.43 28.85
C HIS A 23 -42.66 -30.95 28.58
N SER A 24 -43.01 -30.08 29.51
CA SER A 24 -43.19 -28.65 29.33
C SER A 24 -41.99 -27.93 28.70
N PHE A 25 -40.78 -28.27 29.10
CA PHE A 25 -39.55 -27.63 28.55
C PHE A 25 -39.21 -28.12 27.11
N ALA A 26 -39.12 -29.40 26.87
CA ALA A 26 -38.79 -29.97 25.58
C ALA A 26 -39.88 -29.71 24.52
N GLY A 27 -41.14 -29.89 24.92
CA GLY A 27 -42.31 -29.61 24.07
C GLY A 27 -42.41 -28.13 23.70
N GLY A 28 -42.22 -27.23 24.67
CA GLY A 28 -42.23 -25.78 24.44
C GLY A 28 -41.08 -25.34 23.54
N PHE A 29 -39.88 -25.91 23.70
CA PHE A 29 -38.74 -25.62 22.83
C PHE A 29 -38.99 -26.07 21.37
N LEU A 30 -39.50 -27.32 21.20
CA LEU A 30 -39.86 -27.82 19.86
C LEU A 30 -40.94 -26.97 19.20
N LEU A 31 -41.97 -26.60 19.96
CA LEU A 31 -43.07 -25.74 19.46
C LEU A 31 -42.54 -24.37 19.02
N GLY A 32 -41.73 -23.71 19.85
CA GLY A 32 -41.12 -22.42 19.53
C GLY A 32 -40.23 -22.47 18.27
N PHE A 33 -39.40 -23.53 18.16
CA PHE A 33 -38.58 -23.76 16.99
C PHE A 33 -39.40 -24.00 15.72
N ALA A 34 -40.46 -24.81 15.83
CA ALA A 34 -41.35 -25.12 14.72
C ALA A 34 -42.13 -23.88 14.22
N ILE A 35 -42.62 -23.05 15.13
CA ILE A 35 -43.32 -21.79 14.78
C ILE A 35 -42.34 -20.85 14.10
N LEU A 36 -41.17 -20.60 14.68
CA LEU A 36 -40.14 -19.71 14.11
C LEU A 36 -39.71 -20.20 12.72
N GLY A 37 -39.41 -21.49 12.56
CA GLY A 37 -39.03 -22.09 11.29
C GLY A 37 -40.13 -21.96 10.24
N SER A 38 -41.42 -22.15 10.64
CA SER A 38 -42.55 -22.00 9.73
C SER A 38 -42.71 -20.55 9.24
N VAL A 39 -42.60 -19.57 10.13
CA VAL A 39 -42.65 -18.14 9.78
C VAL A 39 -41.52 -17.79 8.80
N ILE A 40 -40.27 -18.23 9.10
CA ILE A 40 -39.13 -18.02 8.23
C ILE A 40 -39.35 -18.68 6.86
N GLY A 41 -39.83 -19.91 6.83
CA GLY A 41 -40.06 -20.65 5.58
C GLY A 41 -41.17 -20.06 4.71
N ILE A 42 -42.26 -19.57 5.34
CA ILE A 42 -43.34 -18.85 4.63
C ILE A 42 -42.78 -17.52 4.07
N TYR A 43 -41.97 -16.80 4.83
CA TYR A 43 -41.29 -15.59 4.34
C TYR A 43 -40.42 -15.91 3.13
N ASP A 44 -39.63 -17.01 3.18
CA ASP A 44 -38.80 -17.44 2.05
C ASP A 44 -39.61 -17.74 0.78
N LEU A 45 -40.78 -18.30 0.91
CA LEU A 45 -41.71 -18.54 -0.22
C LEU A 45 -42.27 -17.25 -0.80
N ARG A 46 -42.61 -16.25 0.03
CA ARG A 46 -43.26 -15.00 -0.38
C ARG A 46 -42.29 -13.95 -0.94
N GLN A 47 -41.03 -13.93 -0.49
CA GLN A 47 -40.05 -12.96 -0.98
C GLN A 47 -39.72 -13.19 -2.46
N ASN A 48 -39.40 -12.12 -3.21
CA ASN A 48 -39.08 -12.17 -4.64
C ASN A 48 -37.60 -11.86 -4.95
N ARG A 49 -36.80 -11.55 -3.94
CA ARG A 49 -35.39 -11.10 -4.12
C ARG A 49 -34.39 -12.24 -4.37
N ARG A 50 -34.67 -13.44 -3.85
CA ARG A 50 -33.71 -14.57 -3.87
C ARG A 50 -34.43 -15.86 -4.31
N ALA A 51 -34.29 -16.22 -5.58
CA ALA A 51 -34.91 -17.40 -6.18
C ALA A 51 -34.56 -18.71 -5.43
N VAL A 52 -33.32 -18.85 -4.93
CA VAL A 52 -32.90 -20.04 -4.18
C VAL A 52 -33.69 -20.24 -2.89
N LEU A 53 -33.98 -19.17 -2.11
CA LEU A 53 -34.80 -19.25 -0.90
C LEU A 53 -36.26 -19.65 -1.24
N LYS A 54 -36.79 -19.13 -2.35
CA LYS A 54 -38.14 -19.48 -2.82
C LYS A 54 -38.23 -20.94 -3.23
N ASN A 55 -37.17 -21.48 -3.84
CA ASN A 55 -37.16 -22.87 -4.29
C ASN A 55 -36.84 -23.87 -3.16
N TYR A 56 -36.03 -23.48 -2.19
CA TYR A 56 -35.59 -24.32 -1.08
C TYR A 56 -35.70 -23.56 0.26
N PRO A 57 -36.98 -23.30 0.72
CA PRO A 57 -37.22 -22.55 1.95
C PRO A 57 -36.52 -23.22 3.16
N LEU A 58 -36.04 -22.42 4.07
CA LEU A 58 -35.23 -22.78 5.24
C LEU A 58 -33.83 -23.27 4.87
N ILE A 59 -33.73 -24.38 4.14
CA ILE A 59 -32.43 -25.05 3.91
C ILE A 59 -31.44 -24.18 3.07
N ALA A 60 -31.98 -23.39 2.14
CA ALA A 60 -31.13 -22.52 1.34
C ALA A 60 -30.49 -21.37 2.14
N ARG A 61 -30.97 -21.12 3.37
CA ARG A 61 -30.33 -20.13 4.27
C ARG A 61 -28.94 -20.60 4.73
N LEU A 62 -28.71 -21.91 4.83
CA LEU A 62 -27.40 -22.48 5.14
C LEU A 62 -26.34 -22.06 4.11
N ARG A 63 -26.72 -21.97 2.84
CA ARG A 63 -25.82 -21.47 1.80
C ARG A 63 -25.28 -20.07 2.13
N PHE A 64 -26.16 -19.16 2.57
CA PHE A 64 -25.74 -17.79 2.90
C PHE A 64 -24.89 -17.73 4.17
N VAL A 65 -25.16 -18.63 5.13
CA VAL A 65 -24.29 -18.78 6.29
C VAL A 65 -22.89 -19.24 5.85
N PHE A 66 -22.80 -20.28 5.01
CA PHE A 66 -21.53 -20.75 4.47
C PHE A 66 -20.81 -19.70 3.61
N GLU A 67 -21.54 -18.96 2.78
CA GLU A 67 -20.97 -17.85 2.02
C GLU A 67 -20.43 -16.75 2.95
N HIS A 68 -21.09 -16.50 4.09
CA HIS A 68 -20.67 -15.50 5.07
C HIS A 68 -19.40 -15.91 5.83
N ILE A 69 -19.26 -17.18 6.23
CA ILE A 69 -18.09 -17.68 6.96
C ILE A 69 -16.97 -18.21 6.05
N ARG A 70 -17.21 -18.23 4.73
CA ARG A 70 -16.23 -18.74 3.75
C ARG A 70 -14.86 -18.03 3.81
N PRO A 71 -14.79 -16.69 3.97
CA PRO A 71 -13.50 -15.99 4.05
C PRO A 71 -12.64 -16.50 5.22
N GLU A 72 -13.26 -16.74 6.39
CA GLU A 72 -12.58 -17.24 7.57
C GLU A 72 -12.15 -18.70 7.39
N ILE A 73 -13.03 -19.55 6.84
CA ILE A 73 -12.70 -20.95 6.52
C ILE A 73 -11.51 -20.99 5.55
N ARG A 74 -11.56 -20.19 4.48
CA ARG A 74 -10.46 -20.12 3.52
C ARG A 74 -9.17 -19.68 4.18
N GLN A 75 -9.20 -18.57 4.92
CA GLN A 75 -8.01 -17.96 5.51
C GLN A 75 -7.35 -18.82 6.58
N TYR A 76 -8.13 -19.55 7.40
CA TYR A 76 -7.60 -20.30 8.54
C TYR A 76 -7.43 -21.79 8.30
N PHE A 77 -8.14 -22.38 7.32
CA PHE A 77 -8.15 -23.83 7.13
C PHE A 77 -7.71 -24.29 5.74
N LEU A 78 -7.97 -23.49 4.70
CA LEU A 78 -7.75 -23.91 3.29
C LEU A 78 -6.58 -23.21 2.62
N GLU A 79 -6.23 -21.96 3.04
CA GLU A 79 -5.15 -21.17 2.42
C GLU A 79 -3.81 -21.89 2.64
N SER A 80 -3.06 -22.13 1.57
CA SER A 80 -1.70 -22.64 1.69
C SER A 80 -0.76 -21.56 2.22
N ASP A 81 0.36 -21.97 2.84
CA ASP A 81 1.33 -21.03 3.44
C ASP A 81 1.98 -20.11 2.39
N HIS A 82 1.97 -20.50 1.11
CA HIS A 82 2.63 -19.80 0.00
C HIS A 82 1.66 -19.10 -0.96
N GLU A 83 0.34 -19.27 -0.82
CA GLU A 83 -0.64 -18.59 -1.67
C GLU A 83 -0.67 -17.10 -1.37
N GLU A 84 -0.27 -16.27 -2.35
CA GLU A 84 -0.15 -14.81 -2.21
C GLU A 84 -1.45 -14.08 -2.56
N VAL A 85 -2.49 -14.16 -1.72
CA VAL A 85 -3.76 -13.48 -1.98
C VAL A 85 -4.27 -12.74 -0.74
N PRO A 86 -4.07 -11.44 -0.63
CA PRO A 86 -3.08 -10.55 -1.28
C PRO A 86 -1.66 -10.71 -0.72
N PHE A 87 -1.51 -11.25 0.50
CA PHE A 87 -0.24 -11.62 1.16
C PHE A 87 -0.36 -13.03 1.70
N SER A 88 0.67 -13.85 1.48
CA SER A 88 0.69 -15.23 1.96
C SER A 88 0.71 -15.30 3.48
N ARG A 89 0.33 -16.45 4.02
CA ARG A 89 0.43 -16.72 5.46
C ARG A 89 1.87 -16.63 5.96
N GLU A 90 2.85 -17.08 5.16
CA GLU A 90 4.27 -16.97 5.46
C GLU A 90 4.70 -15.51 5.62
N GLN A 91 4.30 -14.63 4.69
CA GLN A 91 4.61 -13.19 4.74
C GLN A 91 4.02 -12.53 6.00
N ARG A 92 2.75 -12.82 6.31
CA ARG A 92 2.09 -12.29 7.52
C ARG A 92 2.75 -12.81 8.80
N ALA A 93 3.07 -14.11 8.86
CA ALA A 93 3.74 -14.73 10.01
C ALA A 93 5.13 -14.14 10.25
N LEU A 94 5.89 -13.84 9.18
CA LEU A 94 7.18 -13.15 9.26
C LEU A 94 7.04 -11.79 9.96
N VAL A 95 6.06 -10.97 9.53
CA VAL A 95 5.80 -9.66 10.16
C VAL A 95 5.41 -9.82 11.62
N TYR A 96 4.48 -10.73 11.93
CA TYR A 96 4.03 -10.95 13.32
C TYR A 96 5.17 -11.38 14.25
N ARG A 97 6.10 -12.24 13.78
CA ARG A 97 7.28 -12.66 14.55
C ARG A 97 8.21 -11.47 14.77
N ARG A 98 8.62 -10.75 13.72
CA ARG A 98 9.50 -9.58 13.80
C ARG A 98 8.92 -8.48 14.69
N ALA A 99 7.61 -8.23 14.59
CA ALA A 99 6.92 -7.25 15.43
C ALA A 99 6.90 -7.62 16.92
N LYS A 100 6.97 -8.91 17.24
CA LYS A 100 7.00 -9.43 18.62
C LYS A 100 8.41 -9.76 19.10
N ASN A 101 9.42 -9.45 18.33
CA ASN A 101 10.82 -9.78 18.60
C ASN A 101 11.05 -11.30 18.83
N ILE A 102 10.36 -12.12 18.02
CA ILE A 102 10.51 -13.56 18.00
C ILE A 102 11.47 -13.93 16.89
N GLU A 103 12.48 -14.77 17.19
CA GLU A 103 13.46 -15.24 16.22
C GLU A 103 12.80 -15.86 14.99
N GLY A 104 13.32 -15.51 13.81
CA GLY A 104 12.85 -15.98 12.51
C GLY A 104 13.56 -17.23 12.00
N LEU A 105 14.05 -18.10 12.89
CA LEU A 105 14.78 -19.32 12.51
C LEU A 105 13.86 -20.33 11.81
N ARG A 106 14.41 -21.03 10.84
CA ARG A 106 13.71 -22.09 10.10
C ARG A 106 14.52 -23.38 10.15
N PRO A 107 14.06 -24.39 10.89
CA PRO A 107 14.69 -25.70 10.88
C PRO A 107 14.45 -26.41 9.54
N PHE A 108 15.30 -27.38 9.20
CA PHE A 108 15.28 -28.17 7.96
C PHE A 108 15.51 -27.42 6.65
N GLY A 109 15.66 -26.09 6.64
CA GLY A 109 15.93 -25.32 5.45
C GLY A 109 14.69 -24.72 4.77
N THR A 110 14.75 -24.50 3.45
CA THR A 110 13.67 -23.82 2.73
C THR A 110 12.42 -24.66 2.59
N LEU A 111 11.26 -24.01 2.70
CA LEU A 111 9.95 -24.59 2.37
C LEU A 111 9.49 -24.18 0.96
N LYS A 112 10.31 -23.40 0.23
CA LYS A 112 9.99 -22.94 -1.13
C LYS A 112 10.50 -23.92 -2.17
N ASN A 113 9.77 -24.05 -3.28
CA ASN A 113 10.26 -24.74 -4.45
C ASN A 113 11.26 -23.85 -5.21
N VAL A 114 12.54 -23.95 -4.87
CA VAL A 114 13.62 -23.14 -5.48
C VAL A 114 13.88 -23.49 -6.95
N GLN A 115 13.25 -24.55 -7.48
CA GLN A 115 13.33 -24.93 -8.90
C GLN A 115 12.14 -24.36 -9.72
N GLN A 116 11.20 -23.70 -9.07
CA GLN A 116 10.04 -23.12 -9.76
C GLN A 116 10.48 -21.93 -10.64
N VAL A 117 9.90 -21.84 -11.84
CA VAL A 117 10.05 -20.68 -12.73
C VAL A 117 9.63 -19.41 -12.02
N GLY A 118 10.41 -18.34 -12.17
CA GLY A 118 10.21 -17.07 -11.47
C GLY A 118 10.79 -17.05 -10.05
N HIS A 119 11.43 -18.14 -9.56
CA HIS A 119 12.15 -18.10 -8.29
C HIS A 119 13.33 -17.13 -8.37
N GLU A 120 13.43 -16.24 -7.40
CA GLU A 120 14.48 -15.22 -7.29
C GLU A 120 15.33 -15.45 -6.05
N TRP A 121 16.62 -15.13 -6.16
CA TRP A 121 17.55 -15.15 -5.03
C TRP A 121 18.67 -14.14 -5.22
N ILE A 122 19.45 -13.90 -4.17
CA ILE A 122 20.64 -13.07 -4.21
C ILE A 122 21.86 -13.96 -4.02
N ASN A 123 22.88 -13.79 -4.87
CA ASN A 123 24.12 -14.53 -4.78
C ASN A 123 24.91 -14.09 -3.54
N HIS A 124 25.39 -15.05 -2.76
CA HIS A 124 26.30 -14.80 -1.66
C HIS A 124 27.76 -14.70 -2.16
N SER A 125 28.63 -14.12 -1.33
CA SER A 125 30.07 -14.05 -1.55
C SER A 125 30.80 -15.15 -0.77
N MET A 126 31.91 -15.64 -1.31
CA MET A 126 32.85 -16.48 -0.56
C MET A 126 33.71 -15.66 0.44
N ALA A 127 33.62 -14.33 0.34
CA ALA A 127 34.27 -13.38 1.26
C ALA A 127 33.18 -12.47 1.86
N PRO A 128 32.38 -12.94 2.81
CA PRO A 128 31.36 -12.13 3.45
C PRO A 128 31.99 -10.96 4.20
N SER A 129 31.28 -9.85 4.28
CA SER A 129 31.69 -8.66 5.02
C SER A 129 31.16 -8.69 6.46
N HIS A 130 31.57 -7.72 7.26
CA HIS A 130 31.01 -7.44 8.57
C HIS A 130 30.51 -6.00 8.62
N ILE A 131 29.32 -5.79 9.17
CA ILE A 131 28.66 -4.49 9.32
C ILE A 131 28.32 -4.33 10.81
N GLU A 132 28.78 -3.27 11.44
CA GLU A 132 28.57 -3.08 12.89
C GLU A 132 27.12 -2.74 13.22
N ASP A 133 26.48 -1.85 12.42
CA ASP A 133 25.14 -1.31 12.69
C ASP A 133 24.20 -1.51 11.50
N HIS A 134 22.92 -1.73 11.79
CA HIS A 134 21.85 -1.85 10.78
C HIS A 134 21.09 -0.54 10.52
N ASN A 135 21.59 0.59 11.03
CA ASN A 135 20.96 1.91 10.84
C ASN A 135 21.31 2.51 9.47
N PHE A 136 20.89 1.83 8.41
CA PHE A 136 21.15 2.28 7.03
C PHE A 136 20.31 3.49 6.67
N ARG A 137 20.98 4.53 6.16
CA ARG A 137 20.33 5.79 5.84
C ARG A 137 20.78 6.34 4.49
N ILE A 138 19.92 7.20 3.91
CA ILE A 138 20.20 7.97 2.70
C ILE A 138 19.84 9.44 2.92
N THR A 139 20.59 10.34 2.31
CA THR A 139 20.26 11.77 2.30
C THR A 139 19.40 12.10 1.08
N ILE A 140 18.25 12.75 1.31
CA ILE A 140 17.33 13.23 0.28
C ILE A 140 17.39 14.75 0.27
N GLY A 141 17.49 15.37 -0.93
CA GLY A 141 17.60 16.81 -1.10
C GLY A 141 18.99 17.39 -0.79
N ALA A 142 20.07 16.58 -0.86
CA ALA A 142 21.42 17.01 -0.49
C ALA A 142 21.95 18.21 -1.32
N THR A 143 21.54 18.33 -2.58
CA THR A 143 22.03 19.35 -3.52
C THR A 143 21.05 20.49 -3.77
N THR A 144 19.78 20.31 -3.46
CA THR A 144 18.68 21.20 -3.82
C THR A 144 18.02 21.89 -2.62
N CYS A 145 18.21 21.34 -1.41
CA CYS A 145 17.47 21.75 -0.24
C CYS A 145 18.37 22.35 0.84
N SER A 146 17.91 23.40 1.49
CA SER A 146 18.56 23.96 2.69
C SER A 146 18.31 23.11 3.94
N GLN A 147 17.28 22.26 3.92
CA GLN A 147 16.91 21.33 4.99
C GLN A 147 16.84 19.88 4.46
N PRO A 148 17.95 19.28 4.01
CA PRO A 148 17.96 17.90 3.52
C PRO A 148 17.57 16.94 4.65
N TYR A 149 16.94 15.81 4.28
CA TYR A 149 16.51 14.81 5.26
C TYR A 149 17.35 13.52 5.14
N ASN A 150 17.88 13.08 6.27
CA ASN A 150 18.59 11.81 6.40
C ASN A 150 17.61 10.70 6.73
N SER A 151 17.07 10.03 5.71
CA SER A 151 16.00 9.05 5.78
C SER A 151 16.51 7.64 6.06
N SER A 152 15.77 6.83 6.81
CA SER A 152 15.95 5.38 6.83
C SER A 152 15.71 4.78 5.44
N LEU A 153 16.33 3.63 5.14
CA LEU A 153 16.04 2.87 3.91
C LEU A 153 14.62 2.28 3.90
N LEU A 154 13.99 2.13 5.06
CA LEU A 154 12.63 1.63 5.20
C LEU A 154 11.79 2.62 5.99
N ASN A 155 10.66 3.08 5.39
CA ASN A 155 9.73 4.01 6.02
C ASN A 155 8.28 3.52 5.90
N ILE A 156 7.38 4.13 6.69
CA ILE A 156 5.94 3.84 6.59
C ILE A 156 5.36 4.56 5.37
N SER A 157 4.76 3.80 4.46
CA SER A 157 4.07 4.32 3.28
C SER A 157 2.80 5.09 3.64
N GLY A 158 2.35 5.96 2.74
CA GLY A 158 1.17 6.83 2.92
C GLY A 158 -0.12 6.08 3.18
N MET A 159 -0.65 6.22 4.39
CA MET A 159 -1.92 5.68 4.83
C MET A 159 -2.69 6.76 5.60
N SER A 160 -3.74 7.32 5.00
CA SER A 160 -4.42 8.49 5.54
C SER A 160 -5.18 8.21 6.84
N PHE A 161 -5.22 9.22 7.73
CA PHE A 161 -6.20 9.26 8.81
C PHE A 161 -7.61 9.34 8.23
N GLY A 162 -8.47 8.46 8.70
CA GLY A 162 -9.79 8.21 8.12
C GLY A 162 -9.84 6.87 7.37
N ALA A 163 -8.84 6.53 6.57
CA ALA A 163 -8.62 5.15 6.14
C ALA A 163 -8.16 4.28 7.31
N LEU A 164 -7.16 4.73 8.06
CA LEU A 164 -6.76 4.16 9.34
C LEU A 164 -7.45 4.86 10.52
N SER A 165 -7.55 4.15 11.63
CA SER A 165 -8.09 4.66 12.90
C SER A 165 -7.10 5.58 13.63
N ALA A 166 -7.60 6.30 14.61
CA ALA A 166 -6.82 7.19 15.47
C ALA A 166 -5.64 6.46 16.16
N THR A 167 -5.94 5.36 16.86
CA THR A 167 -4.93 4.56 17.57
C THR A 167 -3.94 3.87 16.63
N ALA A 168 -4.36 3.52 15.41
CA ALA A 168 -3.46 2.98 14.40
C ALA A 168 -2.44 4.04 13.93
N ILE A 169 -2.90 5.27 13.60
CA ILE A 169 -2.01 6.38 13.22
C ILE A 169 -1.05 6.72 14.35
N GLU A 170 -1.56 6.84 15.57
CA GLU A 170 -0.74 7.15 16.75
C GLU A 170 0.32 6.08 17.00
N SER A 171 -0.05 4.79 16.93
CA SER A 171 0.90 3.68 17.08
C SER A 171 1.99 3.68 16.01
N LEU A 172 1.63 3.95 14.76
CA LEU A 172 2.56 4.03 13.65
C LEU A 172 3.54 5.20 13.82
N ASN A 173 3.04 6.40 14.14
CA ASN A 173 3.89 7.57 14.31
C ASN A 173 4.82 7.43 15.53
N ARG A 174 4.30 6.98 16.68
CA ARG A 174 5.11 6.74 17.87
C ARG A 174 6.18 5.66 17.63
N GLY A 175 5.85 4.60 16.89
CA GLY A 175 6.80 3.56 16.52
C GLY A 175 7.87 4.07 15.56
N ALA A 176 7.50 4.91 14.61
CA ALA A 176 8.43 5.57 13.70
C ALA A 176 9.39 6.51 14.45
N HIS A 177 8.88 7.30 15.39
CA HIS A 177 9.69 8.13 16.28
C HIS A 177 10.69 7.31 17.08
N HIS A 178 10.23 6.24 17.74
CA HIS A 178 11.07 5.35 18.56
C HIS A 178 12.14 4.61 17.73
N GLY A 179 11.80 4.22 16.50
CA GLY A 179 12.71 3.53 15.57
C GLY A 179 13.51 4.47 14.66
N ASN A 180 13.38 5.79 14.80
CA ASN A 180 14.07 6.81 14.00
C ASN A 180 13.90 6.62 12.49
N PHE A 181 12.66 6.49 12.02
CA PHE A 181 12.28 6.45 10.60
C PHE A 181 11.02 7.26 10.33
N ALA A 182 10.70 7.51 9.06
CA ALA A 182 9.62 8.42 8.69
C ALA A 182 8.26 7.72 8.58
N HIS A 183 7.20 8.50 8.85
CA HIS A 183 5.81 8.12 8.62
C HIS A 183 5.19 9.02 7.55
N THR A 184 4.84 8.47 6.39
CA THR A 184 4.10 9.20 5.37
C THR A 184 2.62 9.30 5.74
N THR A 185 2.09 10.53 5.77
CA THR A 185 0.75 10.81 6.31
C THR A 185 -0.40 10.24 5.46
N GLY A 186 -0.14 9.95 4.18
CA GLY A 186 -1.20 9.78 3.19
C GLY A 186 -1.90 11.12 2.87
N GLU A 187 -2.78 11.12 1.89
CA GLU A 187 -3.43 12.34 1.36
C GLU A 187 -4.46 12.99 2.30
N GLY A 188 -4.76 12.38 3.45
CA GLY A 188 -5.78 12.85 4.39
C GLY A 188 -5.35 14.02 5.29
N SER A 189 -4.25 14.68 5.03
CA SER A 189 -3.61 15.70 5.87
C SER A 189 -2.97 15.15 7.15
N ILE A 190 -2.30 16.03 7.89
CA ILE A 190 -1.72 15.75 9.20
C ILE A 190 -2.82 15.88 10.25
N SER A 191 -3.11 14.78 10.93
CA SER A 191 -4.04 14.76 12.06
C SER A 191 -3.31 14.97 13.38
N LYS A 192 -4.04 15.34 14.43
CA LYS A 192 -3.47 15.42 15.80
C LYS A 192 -2.77 14.13 16.24
N TYR A 193 -3.18 12.97 15.73
CA TYR A 193 -2.59 11.67 16.07
C TYR A 193 -1.23 11.44 15.40
N HIS A 194 -0.89 12.18 14.35
CA HIS A 194 0.46 12.22 13.78
C HIS A 194 1.41 13.10 14.60
N GLU A 195 0.87 14.02 15.43
CA GLU A 195 1.66 15.03 16.13
C GLU A 195 1.95 14.69 17.59
N ILE A 196 1.17 13.79 18.21
CA ILE A 196 1.26 13.47 19.65
C ILE A 196 2.70 13.07 20.07
N HIS A 197 3.41 12.34 19.23
CA HIS A 197 4.73 11.80 19.56
C HIS A 197 5.87 12.41 18.74
N SER A 198 5.58 13.42 17.92
CA SER A 198 6.58 14.18 17.14
C SER A 198 7.49 13.32 16.24
N GLY A 199 7.00 12.19 15.75
CA GLY A 199 7.73 11.36 14.76
C GLY A 199 7.88 12.11 13.44
N ASP A 200 8.98 11.86 12.74
CA ASP A 200 9.27 12.47 11.44
C ASP A 200 8.18 12.13 10.41
N LEU A 201 7.65 13.15 9.76
CA LEU A 201 6.57 13.04 8.79
C LEU A 201 7.05 13.34 7.36
N ILE A 202 6.58 12.51 6.42
CA ILE A 202 6.53 12.85 5.01
C ILE A 202 5.09 13.28 4.74
N TRP A 203 4.87 14.59 4.56
CA TRP A 203 3.53 15.09 4.33
C TRP A 203 3.12 14.89 2.87
N GLN A 204 2.12 14.04 2.66
CA GLN A 204 1.61 13.75 1.33
C GLN A 204 0.49 14.73 0.94
N VAL A 205 0.72 15.47 -0.15
CA VAL A 205 -0.22 16.42 -0.75
C VAL A 205 -0.88 15.76 -1.96
N GLY A 206 -2.16 15.42 -1.83
CA GLY A 206 -2.95 14.86 -2.93
C GLY A 206 -3.77 15.93 -3.66
N SER A 207 -4.48 15.53 -4.70
CA SER A 207 -5.31 16.39 -5.57
C SER A 207 -6.47 17.09 -4.83
N GLY A 208 -6.86 16.60 -3.64
CA GLY A 208 -7.84 17.26 -2.77
C GLY A 208 -7.26 18.34 -1.86
N TYR A 209 -5.93 18.52 -1.82
CA TYR A 209 -5.17 19.48 -1.00
C TYR A 209 -5.60 19.53 0.46
N PHE A 210 -6.00 18.39 1.04
CA PHE A 210 -6.44 18.32 2.43
C PHE A 210 -5.34 18.83 3.37
N GLY A 211 -5.71 19.77 4.23
CA GLY A 211 -4.80 20.46 5.14
C GLY A 211 -4.21 21.77 4.58
N CYS A 212 -4.23 21.96 3.25
CA CYS A 212 -3.76 23.20 2.61
C CYS A 212 -4.70 23.69 1.48
N ARG A 213 -6.00 23.40 1.60
CA ARG A 213 -7.02 23.83 0.61
C ARG A 213 -7.75 25.08 1.06
N ASP A 214 -8.21 25.88 0.09
CA ASP A 214 -9.20 26.92 0.31
C ASP A 214 -10.62 26.33 0.39
N ASP A 215 -11.62 27.19 0.56
CA ASP A 215 -13.02 26.76 0.70
C ASP A 215 -13.61 26.22 -0.62
N SER A 216 -12.99 26.57 -1.77
CA SER A 216 -13.33 26.06 -3.09
C SER A 216 -12.60 24.76 -3.43
N GLY A 217 -11.68 24.30 -2.56
CA GLY A 217 -10.92 23.06 -2.76
C GLY A 217 -9.61 23.22 -3.51
N ASN A 218 -9.18 24.44 -3.82
CA ASN A 218 -7.93 24.71 -4.50
C ASN A 218 -6.76 24.78 -3.52
N PHE A 219 -5.54 24.67 -4.06
CA PHE A 219 -4.31 24.83 -3.31
C PHE A 219 -4.21 26.25 -2.70
N ASN A 220 -3.88 26.32 -1.40
CA ASN A 220 -3.69 27.58 -0.68
C ASN A 220 -2.27 27.65 -0.10
N GLU A 221 -1.47 28.58 -0.63
CA GLU A 221 -0.05 28.76 -0.30
C GLU A 221 0.18 29.07 1.19
N LYS A 222 -0.64 29.93 1.80
CA LYS A 222 -0.49 30.30 3.21
C LYS A 222 -0.75 29.11 4.14
N LYS A 223 -1.85 28.37 3.90
CA LYS A 223 -2.15 27.15 4.67
C LYS A 223 -1.09 26.07 4.44
N PHE A 224 -0.55 25.96 3.23
CA PHE A 224 0.54 25.04 2.96
C PHE A 224 1.80 25.41 3.76
N ALA A 225 2.25 26.65 3.68
CA ALA A 225 3.44 27.12 4.40
C ALA A 225 3.31 26.94 5.92
N GLU A 226 2.13 27.21 6.50
CA GLU A 226 1.83 26.96 7.92
C GLU A 226 2.02 25.50 8.30
N VAL A 227 1.48 24.55 7.53
CA VAL A 227 1.61 23.12 7.81
C VAL A 227 3.03 22.63 7.53
N ALA A 228 3.63 23.06 6.42
CA ALA A 228 4.98 22.66 6.01
C ALA A 228 6.07 23.17 6.97
N SER A 229 5.84 24.29 7.69
CA SER A 229 6.79 24.83 8.67
C SER A 229 6.93 23.99 9.94
N LYS A 230 5.98 23.08 10.22
CA LYS A 230 6.05 22.21 11.40
C LYS A 230 7.37 21.43 11.44
N THR A 231 7.97 21.34 12.61
CA THR A 231 9.27 20.65 12.80
C THR A 231 9.20 19.15 12.52
N SER A 232 8.05 18.51 12.75
CA SER A 232 7.83 17.10 12.44
C SER A 232 7.74 16.82 10.94
N VAL A 233 7.40 17.81 10.10
CA VAL A 233 7.37 17.66 8.64
C VAL A 233 8.79 17.74 8.10
N ARG A 234 9.32 16.63 7.59
CA ARG A 234 10.68 16.53 7.06
C ARG A 234 10.75 16.60 5.55
N MET A 235 9.75 16.06 4.88
CA MET A 235 9.64 16.05 3.42
C MET A 235 8.19 16.29 2.99
N ILE A 236 8.03 16.73 1.74
CA ILE A 236 6.74 16.90 1.07
C ILE A 236 6.65 15.91 -0.09
N GLU A 237 5.54 15.19 -0.22
CA GLU A 237 5.30 14.25 -1.32
C GLU A 237 4.04 14.64 -2.08
N ILE A 238 4.17 15.09 -3.35
CA ILE A 238 3.06 15.35 -4.25
C ILE A 238 2.56 14.01 -4.78
N LYS A 239 1.32 13.64 -4.46
CA LYS A 239 0.74 12.39 -4.92
C LYS A 239 0.04 12.58 -6.25
N LEU A 240 0.67 12.15 -7.34
CA LEU A 240 0.08 12.14 -8.68
C LEU A 240 -0.88 10.97 -8.86
N SER A 241 -0.48 9.77 -8.40
CA SER A 241 -1.31 8.57 -8.43
C SER A 241 -0.89 7.56 -7.36
N GLN A 242 -1.60 6.46 -7.25
CA GLN A 242 -1.30 5.35 -6.33
C GLN A 242 -1.48 4.01 -7.03
N GLY A 243 -0.71 2.98 -6.64
CA GLY A 243 -0.68 1.69 -7.31
C GLY A 243 -2.04 0.99 -7.42
N ALA A 244 -2.78 0.90 -6.32
CA ALA A 244 -4.03 0.13 -6.28
C ALA A 244 -5.19 0.69 -7.11
N LYS A 245 -5.16 1.95 -7.49
CA LYS A 245 -6.18 2.61 -8.31
C LYS A 245 -5.62 3.86 -9.00
N PRO A 246 -4.70 3.70 -9.96
CA PRO A 246 -4.15 4.82 -10.71
C PRO A 246 -5.25 5.53 -11.50
N GLY A 247 -5.18 6.86 -11.59
CA GLY A 247 -6.19 7.65 -12.31
C GLY A 247 -7.55 7.75 -11.63
N HIS A 248 -7.72 7.17 -10.44
CA HIS A 248 -8.93 7.26 -9.64
C HIS A 248 -8.63 7.98 -8.32
N GLY A 249 -9.40 9.02 -8.02
CA GLY A 249 -9.25 9.79 -6.78
C GLY A 249 -9.51 8.93 -5.52
N GLY A 250 -9.05 9.44 -4.37
CA GLY A 250 -9.33 8.82 -3.08
C GLY A 250 -10.80 8.93 -2.72
N ILE A 251 -11.40 7.85 -2.22
CA ILE A 251 -12.78 7.85 -1.70
C ILE A 251 -12.74 7.51 -0.21
N LEU A 252 -13.32 8.38 0.61
CA LEU A 252 -13.63 8.10 2.00
C LEU A 252 -15.16 8.08 2.18
N PRO A 253 -15.77 6.93 2.48
CA PRO A 253 -17.22 6.82 2.62
C PRO A 253 -17.77 7.77 3.70
N ALA A 254 -18.96 8.31 3.50
CA ALA A 254 -19.63 9.26 4.40
C ALA A 254 -19.66 8.76 5.86
N SER A 255 -19.90 7.46 6.07
CA SER A 255 -19.92 6.82 7.39
C SER A 255 -18.60 6.88 8.17
N LYS A 256 -17.49 7.14 7.48
CA LYS A 256 -16.16 7.31 8.07
C LYS A 256 -15.78 8.78 8.31
N VAL A 257 -16.51 9.74 7.73
CA VAL A 257 -16.19 11.18 7.89
C VAL A 257 -16.74 11.69 9.22
N THR A 258 -16.00 11.40 10.28
CA THR A 258 -16.27 11.87 11.65
C THR A 258 -15.97 13.36 11.79
N PRO A 259 -16.43 14.06 12.87
CA PRO A 259 -16.12 15.47 13.11
C PRO A 259 -14.61 15.78 13.07
N ILE A 260 -13.78 14.90 13.64
CA ILE A 260 -12.32 15.07 13.65
C ILE A 260 -11.74 14.96 12.23
N ILE A 261 -12.20 14.00 11.45
CA ILE A 261 -11.76 13.80 10.05
C ILE A 261 -12.21 14.97 9.19
N ALA A 262 -13.48 15.40 9.33
CA ALA A 262 -14.01 16.56 8.64
C ALA A 262 -13.16 17.81 8.90
N LYS A 263 -12.83 18.09 10.17
CA LYS A 263 -11.94 19.20 10.56
C LYS A 263 -10.52 19.03 9.97
N THR A 264 -9.94 17.83 10.05
CA THR A 264 -8.58 17.56 9.55
C THR A 264 -8.47 17.77 8.05
N ARG A 265 -9.48 17.39 7.29
CA ARG A 265 -9.50 17.50 5.82
C ARG A 265 -10.08 18.83 5.30
N GLY A 266 -10.76 19.60 6.13
CA GLY A 266 -11.49 20.80 5.70
C GLY A 266 -12.69 20.45 4.80
N VAL A 267 -13.50 19.44 5.19
CA VAL A 267 -14.66 18.96 4.43
C VAL A 267 -15.90 18.84 5.33
N PRO A 268 -17.13 18.84 4.77
CA PRO A 268 -18.35 18.63 5.55
C PRO A 268 -18.38 17.25 6.24
N MET A 269 -18.89 17.20 7.46
CA MET A 269 -19.06 15.97 8.21
C MET A 269 -20.19 15.10 7.60
N GLY A 270 -20.00 13.78 7.62
CA GLY A 270 -21.01 12.82 7.19
C GLY A 270 -21.32 12.82 5.69
N VAL A 271 -20.52 13.53 4.90
CA VAL A 271 -20.59 13.52 3.44
C VAL A 271 -19.41 12.73 2.90
N GLU A 272 -19.65 11.96 1.83
CA GLU A 272 -18.58 11.24 1.15
C GLU A 272 -17.50 12.21 0.68
N CYS A 273 -16.25 11.91 1.02
CA CYS A 273 -15.11 12.75 0.66
C CYS A 273 -14.35 12.12 -0.50
N VAL A 274 -14.50 12.71 -1.69
CA VAL A 274 -13.85 12.26 -2.93
C VAL A 274 -12.74 13.26 -3.30
N SER A 275 -11.53 12.76 -3.54
CA SER A 275 -10.44 13.55 -4.11
C SER A 275 -10.59 13.58 -5.63
N PRO A 276 -10.32 14.71 -6.30
CA PRO A 276 -10.22 14.75 -7.76
C PRO A 276 -9.20 13.74 -8.31
N SER A 277 -9.38 13.29 -9.53
CA SER A 277 -8.44 12.36 -10.20
C SER A 277 -7.11 13.02 -10.58
N SER A 278 -7.11 14.35 -10.76
CA SER A 278 -5.94 15.15 -11.13
C SER A 278 -5.82 16.40 -10.26
N HIS A 279 -4.62 16.95 -10.18
CA HIS A 279 -4.36 18.23 -9.54
C HIS A 279 -4.91 19.39 -10.39
N ASN A 280 -5.37 20.45 -9.73
CA ASN A 280 -5.77 21.70 -10.40
C ASN A 280 -4.70 22.80 -10.30
N ALA A 281 -3.64 22.60 -9.51
CA ALA A 281 -2.52 23.52 -9.40
C ALA A 281 -1.54 23.43 -10.59
N PHE A 282 -1.63 22.36 -11.37
CA PHE A 282 -0.85 22.15 -12.59
C PHE A 282 -1.59 21.19 -13.51
N SER A 283 -1.40 21.34 -14.82
CA SER A 283 -2.00 20.51 -15.87
C SER A 283 -0.96 19.99 -16.88
N THR A 284 0.27 20.47 -16.79
CA THR A 284 1.37 20.10 -17.67
C THR A 284 2.60 19.68 -16.88
N PRO A 285 3.55 18.92 -17.48
CA PRO A 285 4.83 18.61 -16.87
C PRO A 285 5.66 19.84 -16.47
N LEU A 286 5.66 20.89 -17.29
CA LEU A 286 6.35 22.14 -16.96
C LEU A 286 5.75 22.84 -15.75
N GLU A 287 4.42 22.90 -15.66
CA GLU A 287 3.74 23.45 -14.48
C GLU A 287 4.00 22.60 -13.22
N LEU A 288 4.13 21.27 -13.34
CA LEU A 288 4.54 20.42 -12.22
C LEU A 288 5.94 20.79 -11.71
N MET A 289 6.90 21.07 -12.61
CA MET A 289 8.24 21.52 -12.18
C MET A 289 8.17 22.85 -11.44
N ALA A 290 7.41 23.81 -11.96
CA ALA A 290 7.18 25.09 -11.29
C ALA A 290 6.50 24.92 -9.92
N PHE A 291 5.56 23.98 -9.81
CA PHE A 291 4.90 23.67 -8.54
C PHE A 291 5.84 23.03 -7.51
N ILE A 292 6.77 22.17 -7.94
CA ILE A 292 7.81 21.59 -7.07
C ILE A 292 8.71 22.69 -6.48
N VAL A 293 9.17 23.64 -7.31
CA VAL A 293 9.96 24.80 -6.85
C VAL A 293 9.20 25.61 -5.82
N LYS A 294 7.95 25.96 -6.14
CA LYS A 294 7.07 26.71 -5.24
C LYS A 294 6.90 26.00 -3.89
N LEU A 295 6.64 24.69 -3.86
CA LEU A 295 6.48 23.96 -2.60
C LEU A 295 7.79 23.89 -1.81
N ARG A 296 8.95 23.78 -2.48
CA ARG A 296 10.25 23.80 -1.83
C ARG A 296 10.51 25.15 -1.15
N GLU A 297 10.19 26.24 -1.81
CA GLU A 297 10.29 27.59 -1.25
C GLU A 297 9.35 27.77 -0.06
N LEU A 298 8.06 27.47 -0.22
CA LEU A 298 7.03 27.60 0.80
C LEU A 298 7.28 26.72 2.03
N SER A 299 7.98 25.59 1.87
CA SER A 299 8.36 24.71 2.98
C SER A 299 9.64 25.14 3.71
N GLY A 300 10.28 26.22 3.27
CA GLY A 300 11.56 26.69 3.84
C GLY A 300 12.75 25.82 3.40
N GLY A 301 12.71 25.24 2.21
CA GLY A 301 13.79 24.46 1.64
C GLY A 301 13.84 22.99 2.05
N LYS A 302 12.69 22.40 2.40
CA LYS A 302 12.55 20.95 2.64
C LYS A 302 12.47 20.17 1.32
N PRO A 303 12.88 18.88 1.29
CA PRO A 303 12.77 18.05 0.10
C PRO A 303 11.33 17.90 -0.38
N VAL A 304 11.14 18.07 -1.70
CA VAL A 304 9.85 17.90 -2.38
C VAL A 304 9.98 16.80 -3.42
N GLY A 305 9.20 15.75 -3.27
CA GLY A 305 9.15 14.63 -4.19
C GLY A 305 7.77 14.44 -4.81
N ILE A 306 7.70 13.48 -5.72
CA ILE A 306 6.45 13.03 -6.34
C ILE A 306 6.22 11.55 -6.07
N LYS A 307 4.95 11.14 -5.99
CA LYS A 307 4.55 9.74 -5.94
C LYS A 307 3.64 9.41 -7.11
N LEU A 308 3.96 8.34 -7.83
CA LEU A 308 3.13 7.86 -8.94
C LEU A 308 3.15 6.33 -9.07
N CYS A 309 2.07 5.79 -9.60
CA CYS A 309 2.09 4.51 -10.31
C CYS A 309 2.37 4.82 -11.78
N VAL A 310 3.32 4.15 -12.39
CA VAL A 310 3.61 4.34 -13.80
C VAL A 310 2.44 3.80 -14.63
N GLY A 311 1.94 4.65 -15.53
CA GLY A 311 0.95 4.29 -16.53
C GLY A 311 1.59 4.25 -17.91
N HIS A 312 1.22 5.19 -18.75
CA HIS A 312 1.84 5.36 -20.06
C HIS A 312 3.30 5.84 -19.94
N PRO A 313 4.27 5.16 -20.58
CA PRO A 313 5.68 5.57 -20.50
C PRO A 313 5.93 7.02 -20.92
N TRP A 314 5.22 7.51 -21.94
CA TRP A 314 5.37 8.89 -22.43
C TRP A 314 5.00 9.96 -21.39
N GLU A 315 4.10 9.67 -20.42
CA GLU A 315 3.75 10.62 -19.36
C GLU A 315 4.93 10.82 -18.39
N PHE A 316 5.59 9.73 -17.98
CA PHE A 316 6.81 9.85 -17.18
C PHE A 316 7.96 10.47 -17.97
N PHE A 317 8.11 10.12 -19.25
CA PHE A 317 9.09 10.75 -20.13
C PHE A 317 8.83 12.24 -20.31
N ALA A 318 7.58 12.67 -20.35
CA ALA A 318 7.20 14.09 -20.40
C ALA A 318 7.67 14.83 -19.13
N ILE A 319 7.47 14.23 -17.94
CA ILE A 319 8.00 14.75 -16.68
C ILE A 319 9.54 14.84 -16.75
N ALA A 320 10.20 13.79 -17.22
CA ALA A 320 11.66 13.73 -17.30
C ALA A 320 12.24 14.75 -18.31
N LYS A 321 11.57 14.96 -19.45
CA LYS A 321 11.92 16.04 -20.39
C LYS A 321 11.75 17.42 -19.77
N ALA A 322 10.65 17.66 -19.03
CA ALA A 322 10.45 18.90 -18.30
C ALA A 322 11.54 19.14 -17.24
N MET A 323 12.00 18.10 -16.54
CA MET A 323 13.14 18.22 -15.63
C MET A 323 14.40 18.73 -16.34
N LYS A 324 14.70 18.23 -17.53
CA LYS A 324 15.87 18.67 -18.32
C LYS A 324 15.68 20.08 -18.89
N GLU A 325 14.50 20.40 -19.38
CA GLU A 325 14.19 21.70 -19.98
C GLU A 325 14.28 22.84 -18.95
N THR A 326 13.79 22.60 -17.73
CA THR A 326 13.76 23.60 -16.66
C THR A 326 14.96 23.56 -15.72
N ASP A 327 15.87 22.60 -15.89
CA ASP A 327 16.96 22.27 -14.94
C ASP A 327 16.44 22.13 -13.49
N THR A 328 15.24 21.56 -13.35
CA THR A 328 14.54 21.39 -12.07
C THR A 328 14.04 19.96 -11.95
N TRP A 329 14.20 19.37 -10.78
CA TRP A 329 13.76 17.99 -10.50
C TRP A 329 13.18 17.85 -9.10
N PRO A 330 12.32 16.84 -8.87
CA PRO A 330 11.94 16.43 -7.51
C PRO A 330 13.14 15.81 -6.78
N ASP A 331 13.21 16.02 -5.48
CA ASP A 331 14.30 15.46 -4.66
C ASP A 331 14.21 13.95 -4.54
N PHE A 332 13.00 13.41 -4.67
CA PHE A 332 12.73 11.97 -4.72
C PHE A 332 11.48 11.64 -5.55
N ILE A 333 11.45 10.41 -6.04
CA ILE A 333 10.30 9.83 -6.75
C ILE A 333 9.91 8.53 -6.04
N THR A 334 8.67 8.50 -5.51
CA THR A 334 8.09 7.26 -4.98
C THR A 334 7.35 6.53 -6.09
N VAL A 335 7.90 5.39 -6.52
CA VAL A 335 7.26 4.49 -7.48
C VAL A 335 6.37 3.51 -6.74
N ASP A 336 5.06 3.58 -6.98
CA ASP A 336 4.04 2.77 -6.29
C ASP A 336 3.49 1.73 -7.29
N GLY A 337 3.86 0.47 -7.13
CA GLY A 337 3.44 -0.62 -8.03
C GLY A 337 1.93 -0.88 -7.98
N SER A 338 1.34 -1.32 -9.10
CA SER A 338 -0.10 -1.62 -9.22
C SER A 338 -0.54 -2.72 -8.25
N GLU A 339 0.36 -3.60 -7.81
CA GLU A 339 0.13 -4.60 -6.77
C GLU A 339 -0.02 -4.01 -5.36
N GLY A 340 0.18 -2.71 -5.19
CA GLY A 340 -0.05 -1.99 -3.95
C GLY A 340 -1.49 -2.09 -3.48
N GLY A 341 -1.72 -1.86 -2.19
CA GLY A 341 -3.05 -1.99 -1.60
C GLY A 341 -3.69 -0.65 -1.28
N THR A 342 -5.02 -0.67 -1.18
CA THR A 342 -5.83 0.45 -0.68
C THR A 342 -6.96 -0.06 0.20
N GLY A 343 -7.67 0.85 0.89
CA GLY A 343 -8.86 0.50 1.67
C GLY A 343 -10.05 0.14 0.80
N ALA A 344 -10.18 0.77 -0.37
CA ALA A 344 -11.23 0.52 -1.35
C ALA A 344 -10.74 0.90 -2.75
N ALA A 345 -10.90 -0.02 -3.71
CA ALA A 345 -10.70 0.21 -5.13
C ALA A 345 -11.75 -0.58 -5.93
N PRO A 346 -12.18 -0.11 -7.10
CA PRO A 346 -12.89 -0.95 -8.05
C PRO A 346 -12.00 -2.15 -8.44
N VAL A 347 -12.62 -3.31 -8.71
CA VAL A 347 -11.89 -4.56 -8.97
C VAL A 347 -10.99 -4.41 -10.20
N GLU A 348 -11.49 -3.81 -11.27
CA GLU A 348 -10.76 -3.60 -12.52
C GLU A 348 -9.50 -2.74 -12.31
N PHE A 349 -9.58 -1.74 -11.42
CA PHE A 349 -8.42 -0.91 -11.08
C PHE A 349 -7.38 -1.68 -10.27
N ALA A 350 -7.83 -2.48 -9.31
CA ALA A 350 -6.92 -3.26 -8.46
C ALA A 350 -6.18 -4.36 -9.24
N ASP A 351 -6.81 -4.91 -10.29
CA ASP A 351 -6.33 -6.10 -10.96
C ASP A 351 -5.69 -5.83 -12.34
N HIS A 352 -6.04 -4.69 -12.99
CA HIS A 352 -5.70 -4.51 -14.42
C HIS A 352 -5.18 -3.13 -14.81
N ILE A 353 -5.06 -2.16 -13.89
CA ILE A 353 -4.64 -0.79 -14.26
C ILE A 353 -3.36 -0.40 -13.53
N GLY A 354 -2.40 0.14 -14.28
CA GLY A 354 -1.08 0.56 -13.80
C GLY A 354 0.00 -0.49 -13.96
N ALA A 355 1.26 -0.05 -13.99
CA ALA A 355 2.40 -0.95 -14.09
C ALA A 355 2.72 -1.57 -12.72
N PRO A 356 3.07 -2.86 -12.65
CA PRO A 356 3.67 -3.45 -11.48
C PRO A 356 4.94 -2.73 -11.05
N LEU A 357 5.35 -2.89 -9.79
CA LEU A 357 6.48 -2.16 -9.22
C LEU A 357 7.77 -2.35 -10.01
N ARG A 358 8.07 -3.57 -10.44
CA ARG A 358 9.31 -3.88 -11.16
C ARG A 358 9.43 -3.07 -12.44
N GLU A 359 8.41 -3.11 -13.28
CA GLU A 359 8.35 -2.43 -14.56
C GLU A 359 8.39 -0.91 -14.38
N GLY A 360 7.61 -0.37 -13.43
CA GLY A 360 7.59 1.05 -13.10
C GLY A 360 8.93 1.54 -12.55
N LEU A 361 9.54 0.77 -11.64
CA LEU A 361 10.84 1.08 -11.04
C LEU A 361 11.95 1.14 -12.09
N MET A 362 12.02 0.14 -12.96
CA MET A 362 13.02 0.08 -14.01
C MET A 362 12.85 1.19 -15.04
N LEU A 363 11.61 1.53 -15.43
CA LEU A 363 11.35 2.66 -16.31
C LEU A 363 11.88 3.97 -15.72
N VAL A 364 11.56 4.24 -14.45
CA VAL A 364 12.00 5.45 -13.74
C VAL A 364 13.52 5.47 -13.59
N HIS A 365 14.13 4.35 -13.16
CA HIS A 365 15.57 4.23 -13.01
C HIS A 365 16.31 4.47 -14.35
N ASN A 366 15.93 3.76 -15.40
CA ASN A 366 16.53 3.88 -16.73
C ASN A 366 16.38 5.30 -17.31
N THR A 367 15.22 5.93 -17.12
CA THR A 367 15.01 7.31 -17.57
C THR A 367 15.96 8.28 -16.88
N LEU A 368 16.09 8.19 -15.55
CA LEU A 368 16.99 9.06 -14.80
C LEU A 368 18.47 8.78 -15.12
N MET A 369 18.85 7.52 -15.34
CA MET A 369 20.19 7.15 -15.80
C MET A 369 20.50 7.77 -17.16
N GLY A 370 19.62 7.54 -18.14
CA GLY A 370 19.79 8.02 -19.51
C GLY A 370 19.80 9.54 -19.65
N LEU A 371 19.26 10.27 -18.69
CA LEU A 371 19.29 11.74 -18.62
C LEU A 371 20.41 12.29 -17.72
N GLY A 372 21.22 11.46 -17.06
CA GLY A 372 22.23 11.90 -16.10
C GLY A 372 21.65 12.55 -14.84
N LEU A 373 20.42 12.17 -14.46
CA LEU A 373 19.71 12.71 -13.28
C LEU A 373 19.69 11.73 -12.10
N ARG A 374 20.13 10.48 -12.29
CA ARG A 374 20.00 9.41 -11.30
C ARG A 374 20.64 9.73 -9.94
N ASP A 375 21.78 10.39 -9.93
CA ASP A 375 22.47 10.77 -8.69
C ASP A 375 21.80 11.97 -7.98
N LYS A 376 21.03 12.75 -8.71
CA LYS A 376 20.33 13.94 -8.19
C LYS A 376 18.98 13.61 -7.56
N VAL A 377 18.29 12.57 -8.06
CA VAL A 377 16.94 12.17 -7.66
C VAL A 377 16.97 10.82 -6.97
N ARG A 378 16.44 10.72 -5.74
CA ARG A 378 16.30 9.45 -5.03
C ARG A 378 15.03 8.72 -5.46
N ILE A 379 15.13 7.39 -5.63
CA ILE A 379 13.97 6.54 -5.98
C ILE A 379 13.56 5.74 -4.76
N ILE A 380 12.27 5.84 -4.39
CA ILE A 380 11.67 5.11 -3.28
C ILE A 380 10.69 4.08 -3.86
N ALA A 381 10.91 2.80 -3.59
CA ALA A 381 10.02 1.73 -4.05
C ALA A 381 8.87 1.47 -3.06
N SER A 382 7.65 1.29 -3.57
CA SER A 382 6.46 0.95 -2.78
C SER A 382 5.57 -0.03 -3.56
N GLY A 383 5.25 -1.19 -2.96
CA GLY A 383 4.43 -2.24 -3.59
C GLY A 383 4.74 -3.62 -3.03
N LYS A 384 3.87 -4.18 -2.19
CA LYS A 384 3.98 -5.52 -1.55
C LYS A 384 5.36 -5.90 -0.97
N ILE A 385 6.15 -4.93 -0.54
CA ILE A 385 7.45 -5.15 0.12
C ILE A 385 7.17 -5.58 1.57
N ILE A 386 7.76 -6.71 2.02
CA ILE A 386 7.52 -7.29 3.36
C ILE A 386 8.83 -7.73 4.04
N SER A 387 9.76 -8.29 3.29
CA SER A 387 10.98 -8.92 3.81
C SER A 387 12.24 -8.13 3.49
N ALA A 388 13.36 -8.44 4.14
CA ALA A 388 14.67 -7.93 3.79
C ALA A 388 15.09 -8.31 2.36
N PHE A 389 14.67 -9.51 1.89
CA PHE A 389 14.88 -9.92 0.50
C PHE A 389 14.14 -9.00 -0.48
N ASP A 390 12.87 -8.63 -0.18
CA ASP A 390 12.13 -7.72 -1.05
C ASP A 390 12.81 -6.34 -1.12
N ILE A 391 13.37 -5.85 0.01
CA ILE A 391 14.14 -4.61 0.04
C ILE A 391 15.41 -4.75 -0.83
N ALA A 392 16.23 -5.78 -0.61
CA ALA A 392 17.45 -6.02 -1.38
C ALA A 392 17.16 -6.15 -2.88
N ARG A 393 16.04 -6.83 -3.25
CA ARG A 393 15.57 -6.97 -4.63
C ARG A 393 15.29 -5.63 -5.29
N VAL A 394 14.51 -4.75 -4.66
CA VAL A 394 14.19 -3.45 -5.27
C VAL A 394 15.39 -2.49 -5.27
N LEU A 395 16.30 -2.58 -4.28
CA LEU A 395 17.59 -1.87 -4.32
C LEU A 395 18.42 -2.34 -5.51
N ALA A 396 18.50 -3.65 -5.74
CA ALA A 396 19.19 -4.23 -6.90
C ALA A 396 18.61 -3.78 -8.25
N LEU A 397 17.32 -3.45 -8.28
CA LEU A 397 16.61 -2.94 -9.47
C LEU A 397 16.61 -1.41 -9.58
N GLY A 398 17.35 -0.71 -8.73
CA GLY A 398 17.59 0.72 -8.86
C GLY A 398 16.83 1.62 -7.88
N ALA A 399 16.19 1.10 -6.83
CA ALA A 399 15.68 1.93 -5.74
C ALA A 399 16.81 2.38 -4.80
N ASP A 400 16.60 3.48 -4.07
CA ASP A 400 17.48 3.94 -2.99
C ASP A 400 16.89 3.61 -1.61
N ALA A 401 15.56 3.53 -1.51
CA ALA A 401 14.83 3.24 -0.28
C ALA A 401 13.48 2.59 -0.60
N CYS A 402 12.77 2.18 0.45
CA CYS A 402 11.47 1.53 0.37
C CYS A 402 10.45 2.17 1.31
N ASN A 403 9.20 2.20 0.87
CA ASN A 403 8.05 2.49 1.69
C ASN A 403 7.17 1.24 1.83
N MET A 404 6.74 0.95 3.05
CA MET A 404 5.95 -0.23 3.38
C MET A 404 4.65 0.17 4.08
N ALA A 405 3.48 -0.23 3.53
CA ALA A 405 2.17 0.01 4.15
C ALA A 405 1.69 -1.21 4.93
N ARG A 406 1.39 -2.31 4.23
CA ARG A 406 0.76 -3.50 4.81
C ARG A 406 1.64 -4.21 5.83
N GLY A 407 2.96 -4.21 5.66
CA GLY A 407 3.89 -4.73 6.66
C GLY A 407 3.68 -4.06 8.01
N PHE A 408 3.65 -2.74 8.06
CA PHE A 408 3.40 -2.00 9.30
C PHE A 408 1.95 -2.14 9.81
N MET A 409 0.95 -2.31 8.92
CA MET A 409 -0.41 -2.65 9.35
C MET A 409 -0.46 -4.02 10.03
N PHE A 410 0.22 -5.03 9.50
CA PHE A 410 0.33 -6.35 10.15
C PHE A 410 1.05 -6.24 11.50
N ALA A 411 2.11 -5.45 11.58
CA ALA A 411 2.83 -5.22 12.84
C ALA A 411 1.91 -4.69 13.96
N ILE A 412 0.98 -3.79 13.65
CA ILE A 412 0.01 -3.28 14.63
C ILE A 412 -1.21 -4.19 14.84
N GLY A 413 -1.31 -5.32 14.12
CA GLY A 413 -2.34 -6.33 14.36
C GLY A 413 -3.41 -6.46 13.27
N CYS A 414 -3.18 -6.00 12.04
CA CYS A 414 -4.04 -6.34 10.91
C CYS A 414 -4.01 -7.86 10.66
N ILE A 415 -5.16 -8.47 10.44
CA ILE A 415 -5.32 -9.91 10.16
C ILE A 415 -5.76 -10.21 8.73
N GLN A 416 -5.69 -9.23 7.84
CA GLN A 416 -6.12 -9.37 6.44
C GLN A 416 -7.60 -9.75 6.25
N ALA A 417 -8.49 -9.23 7.11
CA ALA A 417 -9.93 -9.50 7.02
C ALA A 417 -10.61 -8.89 5.79
N GLN A 418 -9.92 -8.04 5.00
CA GLN A 418 -10.38 -7.42 3.75
C GLN A 418 -11.68 -6.59 3.87
N THR A 419 -12.07 -6.20 5.08
CA THR A 419 -13.26 -5.39 5.38
C THR A 419 -12.93 -3.92 5.62
N CYS A 420 -11.78 -3.44 5.09
CA CYS A 420 -11.24 -2.11 5.38
C CYS A 420 -12.19 -0.96 5.00
N HIS A 421 -12.96 -1.12 3.91
CA HIS A 421 -13.89 -0.11 3.40
C HIS A 421 -15.19 -0.01 4.23
N THR A 422 -15.56 -1.06 4.97
CA THR A 422 -16.86 -1.17 5.64
C THR A 422 -16.95 -0.43 6.98
N GLY A 423 -15.81 0.01 7.54
CA GLY A 423 -15.72 0.51 8.93
C GLY A 423 -15.81 -0.60 10.01
N ARG A 424 -15.98 -1.87 9.61
CA ARG A 424 -16.16 -3.03 10.50
C ARG A 424 -14.89 -3.86 10.70
N CYS A 425 -13.72 -3.23 10.59
CA CYS A 425 -12.45 -3.91 10.82
C CYS A 425 -12.46 -4.61 12.18
N PRO A 426 -12.25 -5.93 12.24
CA PRO A 426 -12.35 -6.68 13.51
C PRO A 426 -11.26 -6.32 14.52
N THR A 427 -10.11 -5.84 14.04
CA THR A 427 -8.96 -5.43 14.87
C THR A 427 -8.89 -3.93 15.15
N GLY A 428 -9.83 -3.13 14.60
CA GLY A 428 -9.86 -1.69 14.81
C GLY A 428 -8.86 -0.87 13.97
N VAL A 429 -7.98 -1.51 13.19
CA VAL A 429 -6.93 -0.80 12.41
C VAL A 429 -7.54 0.19 11.41
N THR A 430 -8.64 -0.17 10.74
CA THR A 430 -9.29 0.67 9.72
C THR A 430 -10.71 1.10 10.09
N SER A 431 -11.13 0.94 11.35
CA SER A 431 -12.44 1.35 11.84
C SER A 431 -12.38 2.77 12.43
N GLN A 432 -13.46 3.54 12.26
CA GLN A 432 -13.67 4.81 12.96
C GLN A 432 -14.57 4.66 14.19
N ASP A 433 -15.02 3.44 14.48
CA ASP A 433 -15.78 3.11 15.68
C ASP A 433 -14.85 3.08 16.91
N PRO A 434 -15.08 3.95 17.93
CA PRO A 434 -14.27 3.99 19.15
C PRO A 434 -14.24 2.67 19.92
N MET A 435 -15.33 1.90 19.90
CA MET A 435 -15.38 0.59 20.58
C MET A 435 -14.44 -0.43 19.92
N ARG A 436 -14.13 -0.26 18.64
CA ARG A 436 -13.22 -1.16 17.91
C ARG A 436 -11.78 -0.66 17.96
N TYR A 437 -11.52 0.63 17.63
CA TYR A 437 -10.14 1.07 17.53
C TYR A 437 -9.45 1.23 18.89
N LYS A 438 -10.17 1.47 19.99
CA LYS A 438 -9.61 1.48 21.34
C LYS A 438 -9.04 0.13 21.80
N ALA A 439 -9.41 -0.97 21.12
CA ALA A 439 -8.80 -2.27 21.35
C ALA A 439 -7.33 -2.35 20.86
N LEU A 440 -6.89 -1.40 20.02
CA LEU A 440 -5.48 -1.24 19.69
C LEU A 440 -4.80 -0.45 20.83
N ASP A 441 -4.10 -1.16 21.70
CA ASP A 441 -3.29 -0.52 22.74
C ASP A 441 -2.05 0.13 22.10
N VAL A 442 -2.00 1.46 22.09
CA VAL A 442 -0.89 2.21 21.51
C VAL A 442 0.45 1.84 22.17
N ASN A 443 0.46 1.56 23.49
CA ASN A 443 1.69 1.23 24.23
C ASN A 443 2.28 -0.13 23.83
N ASP A 444 1.47 -1.08 23.40
CA ASP A 444 1.95 -2.34 22.81
C ASP A 444 2.30 -2.17 21.33
N LYS A 445 1.44 -1.47 20.57
CA LYS A 445 1.55 -1.44 19.11
C LYS A 445 2.73 -0.59 18.59
N TYR A 446 3.09 0.51 19.25
CA TYR A 446 4.25 1.28 18.82
C TYR A 446 5.56 0.50 18.94
N MET A 447 5.71 -0.31 19.99
CA MET A 447 6.87 -1.20 20.14
C MET A 447 6.94 -2.23 19.02
N ARG A 448 5.80 -2.80 18.64
CA ARG A 448 5.74 -3.74 17.50
C ARG A 448 6.14 -3.11 16.18
N VAL A 449 5.76 -1.86 15.95
CA VAL A 449 6.16 -1.08 14.76
C VAL A 449 7.67 -0.89 14.74
N SER A 450 8.26 -0.43 15.83
CA SER A 450 9.70 -0.23 15.96
C SER A 450 10.49 -1.53 15.87
N GLN A 451 10.05 -2.59 16.55
CA GLN A 451 10.68 -3.91 16.50
C GLN A 451 10.62 -4.54 15.11
N PHE A 452 9.47 -4.41 14.42
CA PHE A 452 9.35 -4.89 13.04
C PHE A 452 10.35 -4.18 12.11
N HIS A 453 10.49 -2.87 12.24
CA HIS A 453 11.49 -2.09 11.48
C HIS A 453 12.91 -2.58 11.81
N ALA A 454 13.31 -2.57 13.08
CA ALA A 454 14.65 -2.95 13.52
C ALA A 454 15.02 -4.38 13.08
N ASN A 455 14.15 -5.37 13.31
CA ASN A 455 14.38 -6.76 12.92
C ASN A 455 14.40 -6.96 11.40
N THR A 456 13.74 -6.09 10.63
CA THR A 456 13.80 -6.13 9.16
C THR A 456 15.11 -5.52 8.66
N MET A 457 15.58 -4.44 9.28
CA MET A 457 16.87 -3.83 8.96
C MET A 457 18.04 -4.71 9.37
N GLU A 458 17.93 -5.41 10.50
CA GLU A 458 18.92 -6.43 10.91
C GLU A 458 19.00 -7.59 9.91
N ALA A 459 17.85 -8.09 9.45
CA ALA A 459 17.84 -9.12 8.41
C ALA A 459 18.41 -8.61 7.07
N LEU A 460 18.25 -7.33 6.74
CA LEU A 460 18.85 -6.70 5.58
C LEU A 460 20.38 -6.60 5.74
N LYS A 461 20.87 -6.25 6.94
CA LYS A 461 22.28 -6.26 7.29
C LYS A 461 22.90 -7.62 7.02
N HIS A 462 22.33 -8.70 7.61
CA HIS A 462 22.83 -10.06 7.39
C HIS A 462 22.81 -10.47 5.91
N THR A 463 21.78 -10.07 5.16
CA THR A 463 21.72 -10.33 3.71
C THR A 463 22.84 -9.59 2.98
N THR A 464 23.14 -8.35 3.37
CA THR A 464 24.20 -7.51 2.79
C THR A 464 25.59 -8.09 3.09
N GLU A 465 25.83 -8.47 4.33
CA GLU A 465 27.06 -9.12 4.78
C GLU A 465 27.35 -10.42 4.02
N ALA A 466 26.33 -11.28 3.87
CA ALA A 466 26.46 -12.53 3.13
C ALA A 466 26.84 -12.32 1.65
N CYS A 467 26.50 -11.17 1.07
CA CYS A 467 26.88 -10.81 -0.30
C CYS A 467 28.29 -10.17 -0.41
N GLY A 468 29.01 -10.01 0.71
CA GLY A 468 30.30 -9.33 0.73
C GLY A 468 30.20 -7.81 0.57
N LEU A 469 29.02 -7.23 0.81
CA LEU A 469 28.75 -5.80 0.68
C LEU A 469 28.81 -5.13 2.05
N THR A 470 29.19 -3.86 2.10
CA THR A 470 29.30 -3.07 3.35
C THR A 470 28.10 -2.13 3.57
N HIS A 471 27.26 -1.96 2.55
CA HIS A 471 26.04 -1.15 2.64
C HIS A 471 25.00 -1.65 1.62
N PRO A 472 23.69 -1.70 1.95
CA PRO A 472 22.65 -2.17 1.04
C PRO A 472 22.54 -1.39 -0.29
N LYS A 473 22.94 -0.12 -0.33
CA LYS A 473 23.01 0.67 -1.59
C LYS A 473 23.94 0.09 -2.66
N GLN A 474 24.79 -0.87 -2.28
CA GLN A 474 25.72 -1.54 -3.19
C GLN A 474 25.07 -2.72 -3.93
N PHE A 475 23.85 -3.11 -3.59
CA PHE A 475 23.11 -4.07 -4.39
C PHE A 475 22.92 -3.55 -5.81
N THR A 476 23.22 -4.39 -6.79
CA THR A 476 23.07 -4.13 -8.22
C THR A 476 22.33 -5.27 -8.88
N ALA A 477 21.86 -5.09 -10.10
CA ALA A 477 21.21 -6.10 -10.90
C ALA A 477 22.02 -7.39 -11.11
N HIS A 478 23.35 -7.33 -10.93
CA HIS A 478 24.23 -8.51 -10.98
C HIS A 478 24.08 -9.45 -9.77
N HIS A 479 23.64 -8.93 -8.63
CA HIS A 479 23.44 -9.72 -7.41
C HIS A 479 22.12 -10.51 -7.41
N LEU A 480 21.11 -10.03 -8.15
CA LEU A 480 19.78 -10.65 -8.21
C LEU A 480 19.70 -11.67 -9.34
N MET A 481 19.39 -12.92 -9.01
CA MET A 481 19.25 -14.02 -9.94
C MET A 481 17.79 -14.41 -10.07
N ILE A 482 17.40 -14.82 -11.28
CA ILE A 482 16.02 -15.17 -11.65
C ILE A 482 16.03 -16.48 -12.42
N ARG A 483 15.21 -17.44 -12.01
CA ARG A 483 15.01 -18.68 -12.76
C ARG A 483 14.01 -18.45 -13.90
N ILE A 484 14.48 -18.51 -15.13
CA ILE A 484 13.68 -18.23 -16.32
C ILE A 484 12.88 -19.48 -16.74
N ASN A 485 13.52 -20.63 -16.67
CA ASN A 485 12.91 -21.94 -16.94
C ASN A 485 13.66 -23.06 -16.22
N SER A 486 13.36 -24.32 -16.49
CA SER A 486 13.98 -25.47 -15.83
C SER A 486 15.50 -25.60 -16.05
N ARG A 487 16.03 -24.97 -17.09
CA ARG A 487 17.46 -25.06 -17.48
C ARG A 487 18.21 -23.76 -17.39
N GLU A 488 17.51 -22.64 -17.42
CA GLU A 488 18.10 -21.31 -17.57
C GLU A 488 17.87 -20.45 -16.32
N VAL A 489 18.95 -19.82 -15.88
CA VAL A 489 18.99 -18.81 -14.82
C VAL A 489 19.71 -17.60 -15.37
N ARG A 490 19.19 -16.40 -15.11
CA ARG A 490 19.82 -15.14 -15.50
C ARG A 490 19.99 -14.22 -14.29
N SER A 491 21.01 -13.37 -14.32
CA SER A 491 21.03 -12.21 -13.45
C SER A 491 20.01 -11.17 -13.93
N ALA A 492 19.49 -10.33 -13.04
CA ALA A 492 18.65 -9.21 -13.45
C ALA A 492 19.39 -8.27 -14.43
N ALA A 493 20.71 -8.17 -14.32
CA ALA A 493 21.54 -7.41 -15.25
C ALA A 493 21.49 -7.94 -16.69
N SER A 494 21.35 -9.28 -16.87
CA SER A 494 21.26 -9.90 -18.19
C SER A 494 19.82 -10.21 -18.61
N GLN A 495 18.86 -10.18 -17.67
CA GLN A 495 17.46 -10.46 -17.95
C GLN A 495 16.72 -9.23 -18.46
N TYR A 496 17.10 -8.06 -17.99
CA TYR A 496 16.43 -6.80 -18.31
C TYR A 496 17.34 -5.91 -19.15
N GLU A 497 16.72 -4.99 -19.86
CA GLU A 497 17.41 -3.96 -20.64
C GLU A 497 17.67 -2.74 -19.75
N TRP A 498 18.93 -2.34 -19.70
CA TRP A 498 19.40 -1.21 -18.89
C TRP A 498 19.88 -0.09 -19.79
N VAL A 499 19.69 1.14 -19.34
CA VAL A 499 20.13 2.36 -20.03
C VAL A 499 21.37 2.91 -19.34
N GLY A 500 22.39 3.22 -20.12
CA GLY A 500 23.63 3.83 -19.64
C GLY A 500 23.47 5.30 -19.25
N THR A 501 24.45 5.82 -18.53
CA THR A 501 24.43 7.24 -18.11
C THR A 501 24.52 8.17 -19.32
N ASN A 502 23.56 9.10 -19.43
CA ASN A 502 23.42 10.07 -20.54
C ASN A 502 23.05 9.46 -21.90
N GLU A 503 22.79 8.18 -22.01
CA GLU A 503 22.54 7.49 -23.28
C GLU A 503 21.30 8.04 -24.03
N ILE A 504 20.28 8.55 -23.32
CA ILE A 504 19.09 9.15 -23.96
C ILE A 504 19.42 10.51 -24.61
N LEU A 505 20.49 11.17 -24.20
CA LEU A 505 20.89 12.46 -24.75
C LEU A 505 21.53 12.33 -26.13
N ASP A 506 22.06 11.14 -26.44
CA ASP A 506 22.71 10.81 -27.71
C ASP A 506 21.67 10.22 -28.66
N ALA A 507 20.72 10.84 -29.15
CA ALA A 507 19.68 10.55 -30.16
C ALA A 507 19.58 9.11 -30.80
N SER A 508 20.43 8.17 -30.40
CA SER A 508 20.59 6.83 -30.97
C SER A 508 20.21 5.68 -30.02
N ILE A 509 19.33 5.94 -29.04
CA ILE A 509 18.94 4.90 -28.07
C ILE A 509 18.18 3.74 -28.74
N GLU A 510 18.74 2.54 -28.65
CA GLU A 510 18.12 1.32 -29.20
C GLU A 510 17.17 0.63 -28.23
N HIS A 511 17.05 1.10 -27.00
CA HIS A 511 16.18 0.50 -25.98
C HIS A 511 14.71 0.53 -26.44
N PRO A 512 13.99 -0.62 -26.53
CA PRO A 512 12.68 -0.73 -27.19
C PRO A 512 11.63 0.25 -26.65
N THR A 513 11.58 0.43 -25.33
CA THR A 513 10.62 1.33 -24.69
C THR A 513 10.89 2.79 -25.04
N PHE A 514 12.18 3.20 -25.04
CA PHE A 514 12.55 4.59 -25.36
C PHE A 514 12.40 4.86 -26.84
N ALA A 515 12.88 3.99 -27.71
CA ALA A 515 12.73 4.11 -29.16
C ALA A 515 11.26 4.31 -29.56
N LYS A 516 10.35 3.59 -28.89
CA LYS A 516 8.92 3.65 -29.19
C LYS A 516 8.23 4.89 -28.58
N PHE A 517 8.46 5.20 -27.32
CA PHE A 517 7.62 6.13 -26.58
C PHE A 517 8.27 7.48 -26.27
N TRP A 518 9.60 7.63 -26.40
CA TRP A 518 10.28 8.88 -26.08
C TRP A 518 9.84 10.05 -26.98
N GLY A 519 9.66 9.81 -28.27
CA GLY A 519 9.16 10.79 -29.24
C GLY A 519 7.73 11.24 -28.99
N MET A 520 6.92 10.43 -28.28
CA MET A 520 5.53 10.77 -27.97
C MET A 520 5.40 11.73 -26.77
N ALA A 521 6.44 11.87 -25.97
CA ALA A 521 6.43 12.69 -24.77
C ALA A 521 6.62 14.18 -25.07
N ARG A 522 5.80 15.04 -24.43
CA ARG A 522 5.79 16.51 -24.56
C ARG A 522 5.93 17.15 -23.18
N THR A 523 6.62 18.26 -23.09
CA THR A 523 6.78 19.00 -21.81
C THR A 523 5.58 19.87 -21.48
N ASP A 524 4.80 20.26 -22.48
CA ASP A 524 3.61 21.11 -22.38
C ASP A 524 2.29 20.34 -22.24
N SER A 525 2.33 18.99 -22.23
CA SER A 525 1.13 18.15 -22.09
C SER A 525 1.48 16.74 -21.64
N PHE A 526 0.61 16.13 -20.83
CA PHE A 526 0.66 14.69 -20.52
C PHE A 526 0.10 13.83 -21.66
N ALA A 527 -0.66 14.39 -22.59
CA ALA A 527 -1.16 13.67 -23.75
C ALA A 527 -0.02 13.32 -24.73
N ALA A 528 -0.12 12.13 -25.31
CA ALA A 528 0.85 11.70 -26.32
C ALA A 528 0.85 12.62 -27.54
N ASN A 529 2.04 12.89 -28.08
CA ASN A 529 2.18 13.52 -29.42
C ASN A 529 1.95 12.43 -30.49
N VAL A 530 0.74 12.34 -30.98
CA VAL A 530 0.36 11.35 -32.01
C VAL A 530 0.59 11.98 -33.39
N THR A 531 1.84 12.19 -33.77
CA THR A 531 2.18 12.62 -35.15
C THR A 531 2.63 11.46 -36.03
N SER A 532 2.63 10.23 -35.55
CA SER A 532 2.99 9.06 -36.33
C SER A 532 1.92 7.98 -36.25
N ASN A 533 1.46 7.55 -37.39
CA ASN A 533 0.60 6.39 -37.60
C ASN A 533 1.15 5.15 -36.84
N VAL A 534 0.40 4.68 -35.85
CA VAL A 534 0.53 3.31 -35.33
C VAL A 534 -0.57 2.50 -35.99
#